data_17c73a78ab2a48fa043ff674e056e4e6
#
_entry.id   17c73a78ab2a48fa043ff674e056e4e6
#
_cell.length_a   1.000
_cell.length_b   1.000
_cell.length_c   1.000
_cell.angle_alpha   90.00
_cell.angle_beta   90.00
_cell.angle_gamma   90.00
#
_symmetry.space_group_name_H-M   'P 1'
#
loop_
_entity.id
_entity.type
_entity.pdbx_description
1 polymer ?
#
loop_
_entity_poly.entity_id
_entity_poly.type
_entity_poly.pdbx_seq_one_letter_code
_entity_poly.pdbx_strand_id
1 'polypeptide(L)'
;LEARLAMQEEVRENLDREMIIIQLGGDGRIERVNELFRSELGYRPGDVEGQYLTQLSPPELARDPHQARALATLKERRHFSGALRLLGKDGRHVWLRSVAVPMSDVQTGKQQLVIHSSNLTRTIEASLENDGLVKALLRSTAVIEFNLDGTVITANDLFLRGMGYTLAQVC
;
A
#
# COMPACT_ATOMS: atom_id res chain seq x y z
N LEU A 1 19.35 -26.03 20.90
CA LEU A 1 19.52 -25.64 19.47
C LEU A 1 18.25 -25.94 18.70
N GLU A 2 17.67 -27.12 18.82
CA GLU A 2 16.43 -27.58 18.13
C GLU A 2 15.22 -26.71 18.43
N ALA A 3 14.96 -26.32 19.70
CA ALA A 3 13.85 -25.48 20.09
C ALA A 3 13.93 -24.06 19.48
N ARG A 4 15.15 -23.56 19.25
CA ARG A 4 15.39 -22.24 18.64
C ARG A 4 15.17 -22.29 17.13
N LEU A 5 15.54 -23.39 16.50
CA LEU A 5 15.28 -23.63 15.08
C LEU A 5 13.78 -23.80 14.82
N ALA A 6 13.08 -24.59 15.64
CA ALA A 6 11.63 -24.78 15.54
C ALA A 6 10.86 -23.46 15.69
N MET A 7 11.25 -22.62 16.67
CA MET A 7 10.63 -21.31 16.87
C MET A 7 10.89 -20.36 15.67
N GLN A 8 12.09 -20.39 15.08
CA GLN A 8 12.41 -19.60 13.88
C GLN A 8 11.61 -20.06 12.66
N GLU A 9 11.39 -21.36 12.54
CA GLU A 9 10.60 -21.96 11.47
C GLU A 9 9.12 -21.57 11.62
N GLU A 10 8.56 -21.66 12.82
CA GLU A 10 7.18 -21.26 13.13
C GLU A 10 6.94 -19.77 12.86
N VAL A 11 7.85 -18.88 13.26
CA VAL A 11 7.75 -17.45 12.98
C VAL A 11 7.81 -17.18 11.48
N ARG A 12 8.66 -17.88 10.74
CA ARG A 12 8.75 -17.76 9.29
C ARG A 12 7.48 -18.23 8.59
N GLU A 13 6.92 -19.37 9.02
CA GLU A 13 5.66 -19.87 8.46
C GLU A 13 4.48 -18.94 8.72
N ASN A 14 4.41 -18.32 9.91
CA ASN A 14 3.38 -17.35 10.25
C ASN A 14 3.51 -16.08 9.39
N LEU A 15 4.73 -15.58 9.20
CA LEU A 15 4.96 -14.45 8.30
C LEU A 15 4.59 -14.78 6.85
N ASP A 16 4.93 -15.98 6.38
CA ASP A 16 4.60 -16.45 5.02
C ASP A 16 3.08 -16.52 4.80
N ARG A 17 2.29 -16.77 5.85
CA ARG A 17 0.81 -16.83 5.76
C ARG A 17 0.14 -15.46 5.84
N GLU A 18 0.73 -14.53 6.59
CA GLU A 18 0.09 -13.24 6.91
C GLU A 18 0.62 -12.06 6.08
N MET A 19 1.80 -12.21 5.50
CA MET A 19 2.44 -11.15 4.72
C MET A 19 2.76 -11.61 3.30
N ILE A 20 2.58 -10.69 2.36
CA ILE A 20 3.11 -10.86 1.00
C ILE A 20 4.63 -10.78 1.08
N ILE A 21 5.32 -11.80 0.54
CA ILE A 21 6.78 -11.85 0.53
C ILE A 21 7.28 -11.87 -0.91
N ILE A 22 8.22 -10.97 -1.20
CA ILE A 22 8.94 -10.87 -2.46
C ILE A 22 10.42 -10.92 -2.15
N GLN A 23 11.15 -11.85 -2.75
CA GLN A 23 12.59 -11.98 -2.61
C GLN A 23 13.27 -11.58 -3.91
N LEU A 24 14.14 -10.58 -3.84
CA LEU A 24 14.95 -10.12 -4.96
C LEU A 24 16.38 -10.68 -4.85
N GLY A 25 16.89 -11.15 -5.95
CA GLY A 25 18.27 -11.62 -6.05
C GLY A 25 19.30 -10.51 -6.11
N GLY A 26 20.56 -10.93 -6.21
CA GLY A 26 21.70 -10.03 -6.30
C GLY A 26 21.69 -9.11 -7.53
N ASP A 27 20.99 -9.48 -8.57
CA ASP A 27 20.78 -8.70 -9.80
C ASP A 27 19.51 -7.81 -9.75
N GLY A 28 18.77 -7.82 -8.63
CA GLY A 28 17.54 -7.04 -8.42
C GLY A 28 16.29 -7.64 -9.09
N ARG A 29 16.39 -8.86 -9.64
CA ARG A 29 15.24 -9.57 -10.19
C ARG A 29 14.51 -10.34 -9.10
N ILE A 30 13.22 -10.58 -9.32
CA ILE A 30 12.40 -11.43 -8.44
C ILE A 30 12.93 -12.87 -8.56
N GLU A 31 13.43 -13.41 -7.47
CA GLU A 31 13.83 -14.82 -7.37
C GLU A 31 12.69 -15.69 -6.88
N ARG A 32 11.90 -15.18 -5.93
CA ARG A 32 10.79 -15.92 -5.32
C ARG A 32 9.71 -14.98 -4.82
N VAL A 33 8.48 -15.46 -4.88
CA VAL A 33 7.31 -14.88 -4.20
C VAL A 33 6.59 -15.98 -3.43
N ASN A 34 5.90 -15.60 -2.34
CA ASN A 34 5.10 -16.58 -1.58
C ASN A 34 3.71 -16.77 -2.19
N GLU A 35 2.94 -17.72 -1.64
CA GLU A 35 1.60 -18.03 -2.12
C GLU A 35 0.63 -16.86 -1.93
N LEU A 36 0.79 -16.09 -0.83
CA LEU A 36 -0.06 -14.92 -0.58
C LEU A 36 0.12 -13.84 -1.66
N PHE A 37 1.36 -13.61 -2.14
CA PHE A 37 1.60 -12.75 -3.29
C PHE A 37 0.81 -13.20 -4.51
N ARG A 38 0.87 -14.50 -4.82
CA ARG A 38 0.20 -15.08 -5.98
C ARG A 38 -1.32 -14.95 -5.90
N SER A 39 -1.89 -15.29 -4.75
CA SER A 39 -3.34 -15.21 -4.54
C SER A 39 -3.87 -13.78 -4.55
N GLU A 40 -3.16 -12.84 -3.92
CA GLU A 40 -3.59 -11.45 -3.82
C GLU A 40 -3.40 -10.66 -5.13
N LEU A 41 -2.34 -10.94 -5.90
CA LEU A 41 -2.06 -10.27 -7.16
C LEU A 41 -2.50 -11.08 -8.40
N GLY A 42 -2.96 -12.32 -8.24
CA GLY A 42 -3.50 -13.14 -9.32
C GLY A 42 -2.45 -13.76 -10.24
N TYR A 43 -1.18 -13.83 -9.84
CA TYR A 43 -0.11 -14.43 -10.64
C TYR A 43 0.01 -15.93 -10.41
N ARG A 44 0.42 -16.66 -11.44
CA ARG A 44 0.76 -18.08 -11.37
C ARG A 44 2.24 -18.28 -11.03
N PRO A 45 2.64 -19.45 -10.51
CA PRO A 45 4.05 -19.78 -10.37
C PRO A 45 4.80 -19.60 -11.70
N GLY A 46 5.95 -18.92 -11.67
CA GLY A 46 6.76 -18.63 -12.85
C GLY A 46 6.40 -17.36 -13.63
N ASP A 47 5.25 -16.74 -13.35
CA ASP A 47 4.82 -15.53 -14.09
C ASP A 47 5.71 -14.31 -13.81
N VAL A 48 6.27 -14.21 -12.61
CA VAL A 48 6.99 -13.00 -12.15
C VAL A 48 8.46 -13.23 -11.84
N GLU A 49 8.87 -14.46 -11.63
CA GLU A 49 10.26 -14.81 -11.37
C GLU A 49 11.13 -14.42 -12.58
N GLY A 50 12.29 -13.84 -12.31
CA GLY A 50 13.21 -13.28 -13.33
C GLY A 50 12.85 -11.88 -13.82
N GLN A 51 11.69 -11.33 -13.46
CA GLN A 51 11.29 -9.96 -13.79
C GLN A 51 11.82 -8.96 -12.76
N TYR A 52 11.88 -7.68 -13.14
CA TYR A 52 12.10 -6.58 -12.19
C TYR A 52 10.76 -6.09 -11.63
N LEU A 53 10.75 -5.62 -10.38
CA LEU A 53 9.56 -5.01 -9.77
C LEU A 53 9.02 -3.82 -10.58
N THR A 54 9.87 -3.12 -11.31
CA THR A 54 9.46 -2.03 -12.21
C THR A 54 8.50 -2.48 -13.30
N GLN A 55 8.56 -3.75 -13.71
CA GLN A 55 7.67 -4.32 -14.74
C GLN A 55 6.26 -4.62 -14.18
N LEU A 56 6.15 -4.74 -12.85
CA LEU A 56 4.88 -4.89 -12.15
C LEU A 56 4.31 -3.55 -11.64
N SER A 57 5.01 -2.44 -11.90
CA SER A 57 4.53 -1.11 -11.53
C SER A 57 3.51 -0.60 -12.55
N PRO A 58 2.42 0.06 -12.10
CA PRO A 58 1.48 0.70 -13.02
C PRO A 58 2.19 1.71 -13.94
N PRO A 59 1.99 1.65 -15.27
CA PRO A 59 2.68 2.54 -16.22
C PRO A 59 2.44 4.03 -15.96
N GLU A 60 1.25 4.40 -15.51
CA GLU A 60 0.86 5.77 -15.16
C GLU A 60 1.65 6.32 -13.97
N LEU A 61 2.22 5.46 -13.14
CA LEU A 61 3.07 5.85 -12.00
C LEU A 61 4.57 5.96 -12.35
N ALA A 62 4.92 5.77 -13.62
CA ALA A 62 6.33 5.89 -14.05
C ALA A 62 6.93 7.29 -13.76
N ARG A 63 6.08 8.33 -13.67
CA ARG A 63 6.47 9.71 -13.34
C ARG A 63 6.14 10.11 -11.90
N ASP A 64 5.53 9.22 -11.11
CA ASP A 64 5.26 9.49 -9.69
C ASP A 64 6.58 9.45 -8.90
N PRO A 65 6.99 10.56 -8.23
CA PRO A 65 8.28 10.64 -7.54
C PRO A 65 8.41 9.66 -6.38
N HIS A 66 7.31 9.34 -5.69
CA HIS A 66 7.31 8.40 -4.56
C HIS A 66 7.50 6.97 -5.05
N GLN A 67 6.75 6.56 -6.06
CA GLN A 67 6.86 5.24 -6.67
C GLN A 67 8.25 5.05 -7.31
N ALA A 68 8.74 6.03 -8.05
CA ALA A 68 10.06 5.99 -8.69
C ALA A 68 11.18 5.85 -7.65
N ARG A 69 11.14 6.62 -6.56
CA ARG A 69 12.10 6.54 -5.46
C ARG A 69 12.06 5.19 -4.75
N ALA A 70 10.85 4.66 -4.47
CA ALA A 70 10.68 3.35 -3.87
C ALA A 70 11.33 2.26 -4.73
N LEU A 71 10.99 2.21 -6.01
CA LEU A 71 11.53 1.22 -6.95
C LEU A 71 13.04 1.34 -7.14
N ALA A 72 13.59 2.56 -7.18
CA ALA A 72 15.03 2.79 -7.25
C ALA A 72 15.75 2.26 -5.99
N THR A 73 15.20 2.54 -4.80
CA THR A 73 15.75 2.07 -3.52
C THR A 73 15.75 0.53 -3.45
N LEU A 74 14.66 -0.10 -3.91
CA LEU A 74 14.56 -1.56 -3.96
C LEU A 74 15.53 -2.17 -4.98
N LYS A 75 15.70 -1.54 -6.14
CA LYS A 75 16.66 -1.97 -7.15
C LYS A 75 18.11 -1.91 -6.65
N GLU A 76 18.43 -0.88 -5.85
CA GLU A 76 19.72 -0.73 -5.20
C GLU A 76 19.88 -1.65 -3.97
N ARG A 77 18.89 -2.46 -3.66
CA ARG A 77 18.87 -3.41 -2.53
C ARG A 77 19.12 -2.74 -1.17
N ARG A 78 18.63 -1.54 -1.02
CA ARG A 78 18.70 -0.81 0.24
C ARG A 78 17.45 -1.06 1.07
N HIS A 79 17.58 -0.85 2.38
CA HIS A 79 16.43 -0.84 3.28
C HIS A 79 15.38 0.15 2.78
N PHE A 80 14.13 -0.29 2.76
CA PHE A 80 12.99 0.53 2.38
C PHE A 80 11.82 0.30 3.36
N SER A 81 11.11 1.35 3.69
CA SER A 81 9.84 1.26 4.40
C SER A 81 8.89 2.31 3.83
N GLY A 82 7.74 1.87 3.33
CA GLY A 82 6.78 2.78 2.71
C GLY A 82 5.71 2.08 1.88
N ALA A 83 4.95 2.91 1.17
CA ALA A 83 3.93 2.43 0.25
C ALA A 83 4.54 2.08 -1.12
N LEU A 84 4.05 1.00 -1.70
CA LEU A 84 4.38 0.54 -3.05
C LEU A 84 3.08 0.17 -3.76
N ARG A 85 2.96 0.51 -5.03
CA ARG A 85 1.81 0.11 -5.85
C ARG A 85 2.26 -0.82 -6.96
N LEU A 86 1.63 -1.99 -7.04
CA LEU A 86 1.88 -2.97 -8.09
C LEU A 86 0.60 -3.25 -8.88
N LEU A 87 0.74 -3.75 -10.09
CA LEU A 87 -0.36 -4.27 -10.90
C LEU A 87 -0.59 -5.74 -10.59
N GLY A 88 -1.82 -6.10 -10.31
CA GLY A 88 -2.26 -7.49 -10.38
C GLY A 88 -2.30 -8.00 -11.82
N LYS A 89 -2.38 -9.30 -11.99
CA LYS A 89 -2.49 -9.96 -13.31
C LYS A 89 -3.74 -9.53 -14.08
N ASP A 90 -4.79 -9.15 -13.38
CA ASP A 90 -6.06 -8.64 -13.90
C ASP A 90 -6.03 -7.12 -14.22
N GLY A 91 -4.89 -6.47 -14.05
CA GLY A 91 -4.71 -5.03 -14.27
C GLY A 91 -5.18 -4.14 -13.11
N ARG A 92 -5.68 -4.70 -11.99
CA ARG A 92 -6.04 -3.90 -10.82
C ARG A 92 -4.80 -3.42 -10.08
N HIS A 93 -4.91 -2.23 -9.49
CA HIS A 93 -3.87 -1.69 -8.63
C HIS A 93 -3.93 -2.33 -7.24
N VAL A 94 -2.81 -2.83 -6.77
CA VAL A 94 -2.64 -3.37 -5.42
C VAL A 94 -1.75 -2.45 -4.62
N TRP A 95 -2.30 -1.88 -3.56
CA TRP A 95 -1.59 -1.02 -2.63
C TRP A 95 -0.92 -1.85 -1.54
N LEU A 96 0.38 -1.71 -1.43
CA LEU A 96 1.18 -2.45 -0.48
C LEU A 96 1.87 -1.50 0.50
N ARG A 97 1.76 -1.79 1.79
CA ARG A 97 2.67 -1.24 2.80
C ARG A 97 3.83 -2.22 2.95
N SER A 98 5.03 -1.79 2.57
CA SER A 98 6.17 -2.66 2.40
C SER A 98 7.34 -2.28 3.30
N VAL A 99 8.03 -3.29 3.82
CA VAL A 99 9.32 -3.15 4.46
C VAL A 99 10.29 -4.10 3.75
N ALA A 100 11.38 -3.56 3.24
CA ALA A 100 12.41 -4.32 2.56
C ALA A 100 13.70 -4.31 3.38
N VAL A 101 14.25 -5.51 3.61
CA VAL A 101 15.44 -5.72 4.42
C VAL A 101 16.50 -6.45 3.59
N PRO A 102 17.71 -5.86 3.42
CA PRO A 102 18.83 -6.58 2.83
C PRO A 102 19.23 -7.77 3.71
N MET A 103 19.39 -8.91 3.08
CA MET A 103 19.84 -10.14 3.74
C MET A 103 21.02 -10.74 2.97
N SER A 104 21.89 -11.41 3.70
CA SER A 104 22.96 -12.22 3.10
C SER A 104 22.72 -13.68 3.47
N ASP A 105 22.73 -14.53 2.48
CA ASP A 105 22.70 -15.97 2.70
C ASP A 105 24.03 -16.39 3.34
N VAL A 106 23.97 -16.94 4.55
CA VAL A 106 25.13 -17.31 5.35
C VAL A 106 25.93 -18.46 4.69
N GLN A 107 25.26 -19.30 3.91
CA GLN A 107 25.90 -20.46 3.28
C GLN A 107 26.58 -20.11 1.95
N THR A 108 25.94 -19.26 1.16
CA THR A 108 26.40 -18.92 -0.20
C THR A 108 27.04 -17.54 -0.30
N GLY A 109 26.91 -16.69 0.73
CA GLY A 109 27.34 -15.28 0.71
C GLY A 109 26.51 -14.42 -0.25
N LYS A 110 25.44 -14.97 -0.84
CA LYS A 110 24.63 -14.29 -1.83
C LYS A 110 23.81 -13.19 -1.16
N GLN A 111 23.90 -11.98 -1.70
CA GLN A 111 23.11 -10.84 -1.25
C GLN A 111 21.70 -10.90 -1.84
N GLN A 112 20.69 -10.72 -1.00
CA GLN A 112 19.28 -10.73 -1.37
C GLN A 112 18.57 -9.58 -0.70
N LEU A 113 17.41 -9.18 -1.23
CA LEU A 113 16.50 -8.25 -0.59
C LEU A 113 15.17 -8.95 -0.34
N VAL A 114 14.74 -9.03 0.90
CA VAL A 114 13.44 -9.60 1.25
C VAL A 114 12.46 -8.46 1.56
N ILE A 115 11.34 -8.45 0.86
CA ILE A 115 10.29 -7.45 0.99
C ILE A 115 9.08 -8.14 1.63
N HIS A 116 8.69 -7.63 2.80
CA HIS A 116 7.46 -8.01 3.50
C HIS A 116 6.43 -6.94 3.29
N SER A 117 5.23 -7.31 2.86
CA SER A 117 4.19 -6.34 2.53
C SER A 117 2.82 -6.77 3.05
N SER A 118 2.03 -5.77 3.46
CA SER A 118 0.61 -5.93 3.76
C SER A 118 -0.22 -5.29 2.66
N ASN A 119 -1.29 -5.96 2.22
CA ASN A 119 -2.21 -5.44 1.22
C ASN A 119 -3.18 -4.44 1.87
N LEU A 120 -3.10 -3.18 1.45
CA LEU A 120 -3.95 -2.08 1.92
C LEU A 120 -5.05 -1.70 0.92
N THR A 121 -5.20 -2.42 -0.17
CA THR A 121 -6.11 -2.05 -1.26
C THR A 121 -7.53 -1.82 -0.77
N ARG A 122 -8.09 -2.77 -0.03
CA ARG A 122 -9.45 -2.66 0.52
C ARG A 122 -9.64 -1.47 1.47
N THR A 123 -8.64 -1.19 2.30
CA THR A 123 -8.68 -0.06 3.23
C THR A 123 -8.69 1.27 2.49
N ILE A 124 -7.87 1.40 1.45
CA ILE A 124 -7.79 2.61 0.64
C ILE A 124 -9.06 2.79 -0.20
N GLU A 125 -9.55 1.73 -0.85
CA GLU A 125 -10.80 1.77 -1.61
C GLU A 125 -11.99 2.18 -0.73
N ALA A 126 -12.15 1.58 0.45
CA ALA A 126 -13.19 1.95 1.40
C ALA A 126 -13.07 3.42 1.86
N SER A 127 -11.85 3.93 2.06
CA SER A 127 -11.62 5.34 2.41
C SER A 127 -12.03 6.27 1.27
N LEU A 128 -11.68 5.93 0.03
CA LEU A 128 -12.06 6.72 -1.15
C LEU A 128 -13.58 6.72 -1.40
N GLU A 129 -14.24 5.57 -1.17
CA GLU A 129 -15.70 5.47 -1.25
C GLU A 129 -16.37 6.34 -0.19
N ASN A 130 -15.90 6.30 1.06
CA ASN A 130 -16.41 7.14 2.14
C ASN A 130 -16.21 8.63 1.85
N ASP A 131 -15.06 9.04 1.34
CA ASP A 131 -14.83 10.42 0.91
C ASP A 131 -15.79 10.85 -0.20
N GLY A 132 -16.07 9.95 -1.13
CA GLY A 132 -17.06 10.15 -2.19
C GLY A 132 -18.47 10.35 -1.66
N LEU A 133 -18.89 9.51 -0.71
CA LEU A 133 -20.20 9.60 -0.04
C LEU A 133 -20.34 10.90 0.76
N VAL A 134 -19.33 11.27 1.55
CA VAL A 134 -19.32 12.53 2.31
C VAL A 134 -19.43 13.72 1.36
N LYS A 135 -18.67 13.76 0.27
CA LYS A 135 -18.76 14.82 -0.74
C LYS A 135 -20.15 14.88 -1.41
N ALA A 136 -20.76 13.73 -1.70
CA ALA A 136 -22.10 13.67 -2.26
C ALA A 136 -23.16 14.18 -1.28
N LEU A 137 -23.07 13.80 -0.01
CA LEU A 137 -23.95 14.32 1.05
C LEU A 137 -23.81 15.82 1.23
N LEU A 138 -22.58 16.35 1.26
CA LEU A 138 -22.33 17.80 1.38
C LEU A 138 -22.86 18.60 0.17
N ARG A 139 -22.98 17.97 -1.00
CA ARG A 139 -23.56 18.60 -2.20
C ARG A 139 -25.09 18.55 -2.24
N SER A 140 -25.70 17.57 -1.59
CA SER A 140 -27.14 17.31 -1.65
C SER A 140 -27.90 17.70 -0.37
N THR A 141 -27.18 17.96 0.73
CA THR A 141 -27.77 18.22 2.05
C THR A 141 -27.22 19.54 2.61
N ALA A 142 -28.10 20.37 3.20
CA ALA A 142 -27.70 21.54 3.96
C ALA A 142 -27.00 21.09 5.26
N VAL A 143 -25.72 21.44 5.43
CA VAL A 143 -24.90 21.03 6.57
C VAL A 143 -24.35 22.25 7.29
N ILE A 144 -24.42 22.21 8.62
CA ILE A 144 -23.80 23.18 9.52
C ILE A 144 -23.12 22.42 10.67
N GLU A 145 -21.94 22.85 11.06
CA GLU A 145 -21.16 22.29 12.16
C GLU A 145 -21.03 23.29 13.30
N PHE A 146 -21.16 22.80 14.53
CA PHE A 146 -21.05 23.58 15.74
C PHE A 146 -19.99 23.03 16.68
N ASN A 147 -19.37 23.90 17.45
CA ASN A 147 -18.69 23.52 18.68
C ASN A 147 -19.69 23.10 19.75
N LEU A 148 -19.22 22.43 20.78
CA LEU A 148 -20.05 22.02 21.92
C LEU A 148 -20.65 23.21 22.72
N ASP A 149 -20.08 24.38 22.58
CA ASP A 149 -20.60 25.65 23.18
C ASP A 149 -21.65 26.32 22.32
N GLY A 150 -22.01 25.75 21.15
CA GLY A 150 -22.99 26.25 20.23
C GLY A 150 -22.48 27.24 19.18
N THR A 151 -21.19 27.57 19.17
CA THR A 151 -20.58 28.41 18.14
C THR A 151 -20.46 27.66 16.81
N VAL A 152 -20.76 28.33 15.69
CA VAL A 152 -20.67 27.72 14.36
C VAL A 152 -19.21 27.58 13.94
N ILE A 153 -18.82 26.39 13.51
CA ILE A 153 -17.51 26.10 12.94
C ILE A 153 -17.52 26.38 11.44
N THR A 154 -18.51 25.82 10.73
CA THR A 154 -18.65 25.97 9.29
C THR A 154 -20.07 25.62 8.82
N ALA A 155 -20.44 26.04 7.63
CA ALA A 155 -21.66 25.67 6.94
C ALA A 155 -21.40 25.53 5.44
N ASN A 156 -22.06 24.57 4.78
CA ASN A 156 -21.92 24.41 3.34
C ASN A 156 -22.80 25.42 2.56
N ASP A 157 -22.52 25.55 1.26
CA ASP A 157 -23.23 26.47 0.37
C ASP A 157 -24.75 26.26 0.32
N LEU A 158 -25.21 25.01 0.45
CA LEU A 158 -26.65 24.71 0.45
C LEU A 158 -27.35 25.27 1.70
N PHE A 159 -26.73 25.15 2.87
CA PHE A 159 -27.21 25.75 4.09
C PHE A 159 -27.25 27.29 3.97
N LEU A 160 -26.11 27.88 3.57
CA LEU A 160 -25.98 29.32 3.48
C LEU A 160 -26.98 29.93 2.49
N ARG A 161 -27.14 29.35 1.30
CA ARG A 161 -28.13 29.79 0.31
C ARG A 161 -29.57 29.59 0.76
N GLY A 162 -29.88 28.44 1.37
CA GLY A 162 -31.21 28.12 1.85
C GLY A 162 -31.67 29.01 2.98
N MET A 163 -30.75 29.48 3.83
CA MET A 163 -31.01 30.36 4.96
C MET A 163 -30.81 31.85 4.66
N GLY A 164 -30.21 32.18 3.50
CA GLY A 164 -29.94 33.55 3.08
C GLY A 164 -28.80 34.24 3.82
N TYR A 165 -27.83 33.47 4.34
CA TYR A 165 -26.66 33.97 5.06
C TYR A 165 -25.35 33.76 4.27
N THR A 166 -24.37 34.55 4.62
CA THR A 166 -22.96 34.27 4.23
C THR A 166 -22.22 33.57 5.38
N LEU A 167 -21.12 32.89 5.08
CA LEU A 167 -20.32 32.22 6.11
C LEU A 167 -19.86 33.20 7.19
N ALA A 168 -19.45 34.41 6.82
CA ALA A 168 -19.02 35.46 7.74
C ALA A 168 -20.14 36.00 8.67
N GLN A 169 -21.41 35.70 8.38
CA GLN A 169 -22.52 36.10 9.21
C GLN A 169 -22.92 35.02 10.22
N VAL A 170 -22.50 33.78 10.00
CA VAL A 170 -22.86 32.63 10.85
C VAL A 170 -21.70 32.10 11.68
N CYS A 171 -20.45 32.46 11.35
CA CYS A 171 -19.22 32.08 12.10
C CYS A 171 -18.69 33.24 12.93
#